data_582c4ab6aae684041f750d1f97151a47
#
_entry.id   582c4ab6aae684041f750d1f97151a47
#
_cell.length_a   1.000
_cell.length_b   1.000
_cell.length_c   1.000
_cell.angle_alpha   90.00
_cell.angle_beta   90.00
_cell.angle_gamma   90.00
#
_symmetry.space_group_name_H-M   'P 1'
#
loop_
_entity.id
_entity.type
_entity.pdbx_description
1 polymer ?
#
loop_
_entity_poly.entity_id
_entity_poly.type
_entity_poly.pdbx_seq_one_letter_code
_entity_poly.pdbx_strand_id
1 'polypeptide(L)'
;MRAYEVEMIRDGKVKYFFIRNRETMEIELLPTRFLTHKTRAQESPNTVGSLARSICYYMNFCDSRQMGFTDVCQMDYEAQFNHFTDFLQWLKAGNHTKNLKKTPRNRTCNTYLKNVFGFFSFLEMAEDQFGPLQVLSYGTIHVANSVGVKRRLRFRSFAGYLKEEEREVRAAEKNEIVTILEACTNCRDQLLILMASELGFRIGELLGIDYTKDIDYENHSVRVCFRDDNANDARAKNAEERKGRLSADTYDFLLFYISEYWDILRRQNYLFINITGETEGKPMQVASVYDMFHRMEKKTGIKITPHMLRRYFANARWDSGWPLELVSQSLGHRHLDTTTRYLNLMDDKLKQASTEFYNKHSALYGVQELL
;
A
#
# COMPACT_ATOMS: atom_id res chain seq x y z
N MET A 1 13.80 1.34 -28.42
CA MET A 1 12.40 1.79 -28.13
C MET A 1 11.73 0.65 -27.37
N ARG A 2 10.74 0.87 -26.51
CA ARG A 2 10.04 -0.26 -25.84
C ARG A 2 9.05 -0.86 -26.82
N ALA A 3 9.11 -2.16 -27.03
CA ALA A 3 8.22 -2.87 -27.94
C ALA A 3 6.80 -3.02 -27.36
N TYR A 4 6.70 -3.14 -26.02
CA TYR A 4 5.42 -3.43 -25.35
C TYR A 4 4.99 -2.31 -24.42
N GLU A 5 3.64 -2.14 -24.30
CA GLU A 5 3.01 -1.21 -23.37
C GLU A 5 1.75 -1.82 -22.74
N VAL A 6 1.41 -1.29 -21.57
CA VAL A 6 0.17 -1.66 -20.86
C VAL A 6 -0.92 -0.68 -21.22
N GLU A 7 -2.07 -1.21 -21.62
CA GLU A 7 -3.30 -0.44 -21.81
C GLU A 7 -4.39 -0.90 -20.84
N MET A 8 -5.36 -0.04 -20.62
CA MET A 8 -6.49 -0.28 -19.74
C MET A 8 -7.78 0.17 -20.41
N ILE A 9 -8.76 -0.72 -20.41
CA ILE A 9 -10.13 -0.39 -20.81
C ILE A 9 -11.04 -0.51 -19.59
N ARG A 10 -12.10 0.26 -19.58
CA ARG A 10 -13.16 0.18 -18.56
C ARG A 10 -14.42 -0.34 -19.23
N ASP A 11 -14.94 -1.43 -18.68
CA ASP A 11 -16.25 -1.96 -19.04
C ASP A 11 -17.16 -1.83 -17.82
N GLY A 12 -18.07 -0.88 -17.85
CA GLY A 12 -18.86 -0.48 -16.69
C GLY A 12 -17.98 -0.06 -15.52
N LYS A 13 -18.06 -0.81 -14.41
CA LYS A 13 -17.25 -0.60 -13.20
C LYS A 13 -15.93 -1.38 -13.18
N VAL A 14 -15.73 -2.31 -14.13
CA VAL A 14 -14.57 -3.20 -14.14
C VAL A 14 -13.47 -2.63 -15.03
N LYS A 15 -12.23 -2.69 -14.53
CA LYS A 15 -11.02 -2.32 -15.28
C LYS A 15 -10.31 -3.57 -15.76
N TYR A 16 -10.13 -3.68 -17.07
CA TYR A 16 -9.34 -4.73 -17.71
C TYR A 16 -8.02 -4.15 -18.19
N PHE A 17 -6.95 -4.91 -17.98
CA PHE A 17 -5.61 -4.56 -18.43
C PHE A 17 -5.16 -5.55 -19.50
N PHE A 18 -4.46 -5.05 -20.52
CA PHE A 18 -3.83 -5.85 -21.55
C PHE A 18 -2.49 -5.30 -21.95
N ILE A 19 -1.66 -6.13 -22.56
CA ILE A 19 -0.35 -5.76 -23.06
C ILE A 19 -0.41 -5.79 -24.57
N ARG A 20 0.04 -4.70 -25.18
CA ARG A 20 0.05 -4.51 -26.63
C ARG A 20 1.48 -4.32 -27.14
N ASN A 21 1.78 -4.91 -28.28
CA ASN A 21 2.96 -4.58 -29.05
C ASN A 21 2.73 -3.23 -29.75
N ARG A 22 3.69 -2.31 -29.65
CA ARG A 22 3.59 -0.96 -30.19
C ARG A 22 3.79 -0.88 -31.70
N GLU A 23 4.52 -1.83 -32.27
CA GLU A 23 4.82 -1.86 -33.70
C GLU A 23 3.72 -2.52 -34.49
N THR A 24 3.30 -3.72 -34.04
CA THR A 24 2.23 -4.48 -34.72
C THR A 24 0.82 -4.07 -34.28
N MET A 25 0.70 -3.32 -33.17
CA MET A 25 -0.56 -2.96 -32.52
C MET A 25 -1.36 -4.19 -32.01
N GLU A 26 -0.80 -5.38 -32.04
CA GLU A 26 -1.42 -6.61 -31.61
C GLU A 26 -1.42 -6.75 -30.08
N ILE A 27 -2.47 -7.38 -29.56
CA ILE A 27 -2.62 -7.70 -28.14
C ILE A 27 -1.92 -9.03 -27.86
N GLU A 28 -1.05 -9.05 -26.86
CA GLU A 28 -0.42 -10.27 -26.39
C GLU A 28 -1.41 -11.15 -25.62
N LEU A 29 -1.75 -12.28 -26.19
CA LEU A 29 -2.85 -13.11 -25.69
C LEU A 29 -2.58 -13.76 -24.34
N LEU A 30 -1.39 -14.37 -24.13
CA LEU A 30 -1.06 -15.10 -22.90
C LEU A 30 -1.05 -14.18 -21.66
N PRO A 31 -0.35 -13.03 -21.67
CA PRO A 31 -0.43 -12.08 -20.58
C PRO A 31 -1.84 -11.55 -20.36
N THR A 32 -2.58 -11.26 -21.41
CA THR A 32 -3.95 -10.72 -21.33
C THR A 32 -4.92 -11.71 -20.71
N ARG A 33 -4.81 -13.00 -21.03
CA ARG A 33 -5.59 -14.08 -20.40
C ARG A 33 -5.31 -14.14 -18.90
N PHE A 34 -4.03 -14.11 -18.49
CA PHE A 34 -3.66 -14.07 -17.07
C PHE A 34 -4.27 -12.86 -16.35
N LEU A 35 -4.14 -11.66 -16.91
CA LEU A 35 -4.69 -10.45 -16.33
C LEU A 35 -6.21 -10.48 -16.22
N THR A 36 -6.88 -11.01 -17.26
CA THR A 36 -8.35 -11.20 -17.26
C THR A 36 -8.77 -12.22 -16.19
N HIS A 37 -8.02 -13.31 -16.02
CA HIS A 37 -8.27 -14.29 -14.97
C HIS A 37 -8.17 -13.63 -13.57
N LYS A 38 -7.14 -12.80 -13.34
CA LYS A 38 -6.99 -12.05 -12.09
C LYS A 38 -8.12 -11.05 -11.86
N THR A 39 -8.57 -10.37 -12.89
CA THR A 39 -9.72 -9.46 -12.82
C THR A 39 -11.02 -10.21 -12.45
N ARG A 40 -11.27 -11.37 -13.08
CA ARG A 40 -12.44 -12.23 -12.77
C ARG A 40 -12.37 -12.84 -11.36
N ALA A 41 -11.16 -13.08 -10.84
CA ALA A 41 -10.94 -13.49 -9.45
C ALA A 41 -11.09 -12.33 -8.44
N GLN A 42 -11.62 -11.18 -8.88
CA GLN A 42 -11.87 -9.99 -8.06
C GLN A 42 -10.61 -9.39 -7.39
N GLU A 43 -9.43 -9.62 -7.96
CA GLU A 43 -8.23 -8.91 -7.55
C GLU A 43 -8.39 -7.40 -7.74
N SER A 44 -7.79 -6.60 -6.87
CA SER A 44 -7.94 -5.14 -6.97
C SER A 44 -7.37 -4.61 -8.30
N PRO A 45 -7.99 -3.60 -8.94
CA PRO A 45 -7.46 -3.01 -10.17
C PRO A 45 -5.99 -2.54 -10.04
N ASN A 46 -5.60 -2.05 -8.87
CA ASN A 46 -4.22 -1.67 -8.59
C ASN A 46 -3.27 -2.88 -8.59
N THR A 47 -3.72 -4.03 -8.07
CA THR A 47 -2.97 -5.29 -8.10
C THR A 47 -2.80 -5.76 -9.55
N VAL A 48 -3.90 -5.84 -10.30
CA VAL A 48 -3.87 -6.28 -11.71
C VAL A 48 -3.02 -5.33 -12.56
N GLY A 49 -3.14 -4.01 -12.38
CA GLY A 49 -2.29 -3.04 -13.06
C GLY A 49 -0.81 -3.15 -12.69
N SER A 50 -0.49 -3.56 -11.45
CA SER A 50 0.89 -3.84 -11.05
C SER A 50 1.43 -5.10 -11.71
N LEU A 51 0.62 -6.17 -11.80
CA LEU A 51 0.94 -7.39 -12.54
C LEU A 51 1.20 -7.08 -14.01
N ALA A 52 0.30 -6.34 -14.66
CA ALA A 52 0.43 -5.95 -16.06
C ALA A 52 1.75 -5.21 -16.33
N ARG A 53 2.09 -4.21 -15.50
CA ARG A 53 3.35 -3.47 -15.63
C ARG A 53 4.58 -4.36 -15.43
N SER A 54 4.54 -5.27 -14.47
CA SER A 54 5.68 -6.18 -14.20
C SER A 54 5.93 -7.11 -15.38
N ILE A 55 4.88 -7.70 -15.95
CA ILE A 55 4.97 -8.57 -17.13
C ILE A 55 5.42 -7.76 -18.35
N CYS A 56 4.89 -6.57 -18.56
CA CYS A 56 5.30 -5.68 -19.64
C CYS A 56 6.80 -5.31 -19.54
N TYR A 57 7.32 -5.07 -18.34
CA TYR A 57 8.77 -4.84 -18.14
C TYR A 57 9.59 -6.05 -18.51
N TYR A 58 9.14 -7.25 -18.13
CA TYR A 58 9.79 -8.50 -18.48
C TYR A 58 9.80 -8.74 -19.99
N MET A 59 8.68 -8.53 -20.68
CA MET A 59 8.59 -8.65 -22.12
C MET A 59 9.51 -7.67 -22.86
N ASN A 60 9.60 -6.42 -22.41
CA ASN A 60 10.55 -5.44 -22.96
C ASN A 60 12.02 -5.81 -22.68
N PHE A 61 12.31 -6.49 -21.56
CA PHE A 61 13.63 -7.04 -21.30
C PHE A 61 13.97 -8.17 -22.29
N CYS A 62 13.06 -9.12 -22.52
CA CYS A 62 13.24 -10.19 -23.50
C CYS A 62 13.42 -9.64 -24.92
N ASP A 63 12.60 -8.69 -25.32
CA ASP A 63 12.71 -8.01 -26.62
C ASP A 63 14.10 -7.34 -26.80
N SER A 64 14.61 -6.67 -25.77
CA SER A 64 15.95 -6.08 -25.81
C SER A 64 17.08 -7.09 -26.01
N ARG A 65 16.80 -8.38 -25.81
CA ARG A 65 17.70 -9.52 -26.03
C ARG A 65 17.35 -10.33 -27.26
N GLN A 66 16.41 -9.88 -28.06
CA GLN A 66 15.92 -10.55 -29.27
C GLN A 66 15.44 -11.98 -29.01
N MET A 67 14.74 -12.19 -27.88
CA MET A 67 14.18 -13.48 -27.47
C MET A 67 12.69 -13.36 -27.14
N GLY A 68 11.96 -14.43 -27.36
CA GLY A 68 10.55 -14.55 -26.95
C GLY A 68 10.45 -14.58 -25.41
N PHE A 69 9.37 -13.99 -24.87
CA PHE A 69 9.21 -13.94 -23.41
C PHE A 69 8.92 -15.31 -22.78
N THR A 70 8.56 -16.31 -23.57
CA THR A 70 8.35 -17.70 -23.14
C THR A 70 9.55 -18.62 -23.37
N ASP A 71 10.57 -18.18 -24.12
CA ASP A 71 11.73 -19.02 -24.46
C ASP A 71 12.47 -19.51 -23.21
N VAL A 72 12.41 -18.75 -22.13
CA VAL A 72 12.97 -19.13 -20.83
C VAL A 72 12.47 -20.47 -20.32
N CYS A 73 11.25 -20.89 -20.71
CA CYS A 73 10.68 -22.18 -20.29
C CYS A 73 11.44 -23.38 -20.87
N GLN A 74 12.19 -23.20 -21.97
CA GLN A 74 13.00 -24.24 -22.62
C GLN A 74 14.46 -24.26 -22.14
N MET A 75 14.86 -23.31 -21.30
CA MET A 75 16.20 -23.21 -20.77
C MET A 75 16.42 -24.18 -19.61
N ASP A 76 17.66 -24.58 -19.38
CA ASP A 76 18.09 -25.32 -18.21
C ASP A 76 18.11 -24.42 -16.96
N TYR A 77 18.39 -25.01 -15.79
CA TYR A 77 18.41 -24.31 -14.52
C TYR A 77 19.36 -23.11 -14.51
N GLU A 78 20.59 -23.30 -15.02
CA GLU A 78 21.62 -22.26 -14.97
C GLU A 78 21.28 -21.10 -15.90
N ALA A 79 20.84 -21.39 -17.12
CA ALA A 79 20.39 -20.38 -18.06
C ALA A 79 19.17 -19.61 -17.54
N GLN A 80 18.19 -20.29 -16.93
CA GLN A 80 17.07 -19.63 -16.27
C GLN A 80 17.51 -18.74 -15.11
N PHE A 81 18.45 -19.21 -14.27
CA PHE A 81 18.96 -18.45 -13.14
C PHE A 81 19.63 -17.15 -13.62
N ASN A 82 20.53 -17.27 -14.61
CA ASN A 82 21.20 -16.11 -15.20
C ASN A 82 20.20 -15.14 -15.84
N HIS A 83 19.22 -15.66 -16.59
CA HIS A 83 18.20 -14.84 -17.24
C HIS A 83 17.41 -13.99 -16.24
N PHE A 84 16.93 -14.56 -15.12
CA PHE A 84 16.15 -13.81 -14.14
C PHE A 84 16.99 -12.89 -13.27
N THR A 85 18.25 -13.24 -12.98
CA THR A 85 19.17 -12.31 -12.30
C THR A 85 19.54 -11.15 -13.20
N ASP A 86 19.74 -11.36 -14.49
CA ASP A 86 19.95 -10.30 -15.47
C ASP A 86 18.72 -9.38 -15.61
N PHE A 87 17.51 -9.92 -15.57
CA PHE A 87 16.30 -9.11 -15.52
C PHE A 87 16.28 -8.21 -14.28
N LEU A 88 16.67 -8.70 -13.11
CA LEU A 88 16.78 -7.89 -11.89
C LEU A 88 17.81 -6.76 -12.06
N GLN A 89 18.97 -7.03 -12.66
CA GLN A 89 19.99 -6.00 -12.94
C GLN A 89 19.49 -4.98 -13.97
N TRP A 90 18.80 -5.44 -15.02
CA TRP A 90 18.18 -4.57 -16.02
C TRP A 90 17.16 -3.60 -15.39
N LEU A 91 16.35 -4.08 -14.43
CA LEU A 91 15.44 -3.24 -13.65
C LEU A 91 16.20 -2.24 -12.77
N LYS A 92 17.26 -2.65 -12.08
CA LYS A 92 18.10 -1.79 -11.24
C LYS A 92 18.79 -0.69 -12.04
N ALA A 93 19.20 -0.97 -13.26
CA ALA A 93 19.76 0.01 -14.18
C ALA A 93 18.73 1.06 -14.64
N GLY A 94 17.42 0.88 -14.31
CA GLY A 94 16.36 1.84 -14.67
C GLY A 94 15.85 1.68 -16.10
N ASN A 95 16.23 0.64 -16.83
CA ASN A 95 15.87 0.42 -18.24
C ASN A 95 14.35 0.30 -18.46
N HIS A 96 13.59 -0.08 -17.41
CA HIS A 96 12.12 -0.16 -17.42
C HIS A 96 11.44 1.21 -17.39
N THR A 97 12.15 2.33 -17.15
CA THR A 97 11.59 3.68 -17.06
C THR A 97 12.30 4.67 -17.96
N LYS A 98 11.58 5.71 -18.41
CA LYS A 98 12.20 6.85 -19.11
C LYS A 98 12.87 7.82 -18.13
N ASN A 99 12.53 7.75 -16.85
CA ASN A 99 13.04 8.63 -15.81
C ASN A 99 14.21 7.98 -15.08
N LEU A 100 15.41 8.16 -15.60
CA LEU A 100 16.67 7.64 -15.06
C LEU A 100 16.99 8.11 -13.63
N LYS A 101 16.31 9.17 -13.14
CA LYS A 101 16.51 9.70 -11.77
C LYS A 101 15.86 8.81 -10.69
N LYS A 102 15.05 7.82 -11.06
CA LYS A 102 14.33 6.94 -10.13
C LYS A 102 14.64 5.47 -10.42
N THR A 103 15.79 4.99 -10.00
CA THR A 103 16.08 3.55 -9.98
C THR A 103 15.24 2.86 -8.90
N PRO A 104 14.63 1.71 -9.20
CA PRO A 104 13.84 0.99 -8.21
C PRO A 104 14.73 0.38 -7.12
N ARG A 105 14.19 0.27 -5.91
CA ARG A 105 14.84 -0.45 -4.82
C ARG A 105 14.82 -1.96 -5.07
N ASN A 106 15.73 -2.70 -4.42
CA ASN A 106 15.80 -4.15 -4.52
C ASN A 106 14.46 -4.83 -4.25
N ARG A 107 13.75 -4.40 -3.19
CA ARG A 107 12.41 -4.89 -2.88
C ARG A 107 11.41 -4.69 -4.03
N THR A 108 11.48 -3.57 -4.73
CA THR A 108 10.59 -3.28 -5.88
C THR A 108 10.93 -4.19 -7.05
N CYS A 109 12.23 -4.38 -7.35
CA CYS A 109 12.68 -5.31 -8.39
C CYS A 109 12.24 -6.74 -8.08
N ASN A 110 12.43 -7.19 -6.84
CA ASN A 110 11.97 -8.50 -6.38
C ASN A 110 10.44 -8.67 -6.53
N THR A 111 9.67 -7.61 -6.25
CA THR A 111 8.22 -7.64 -6.44
C THR A 111 7.85 -7.80 -7.91
N TYR A 112 8.52 -7.10 -8.82
CA TYR A 112 8.29 -7.26 -10.25
C TYR A 112 8.61 -8.68 -10.71
N LEU A 113 9.72 -9.26 -10.27
CA LEU A 113 10.06 -10.64 -10.60
C LEU A 113 9.07 -11.65 -10.00
N LYS A 114 8.63 -11.47 -8.75
CA LYS A 114 7.56 -12.30 -8.14
C LYS A 114 6.28 -12.29 -8.96
N ASN A 115 5.90 -11.13 -9.50
CA ASN A 115 4.74 -11.01 -10.36
C ASN A 115 4.93 -11.76 -11.69
N VAL A 116 6.12 -11.72 -12.27
CA VAL A 116 6.50 -12.50 -13.47
C VAL A 116 6.44 -14.00 -13.18
N PHE A 117 6.97 -14.45 -12.05
CA PHE A 117 6.85 -15.87 -11.65
C PHE A 117 5.40 -16.30 -11.44
N GLY A 118 4.53 -15.40 -10.92
CA GLY A 118 3.10 -15.65 -10.84
C GLY A 118 2.45 -15.85 -12.22
N PHE A 119 2.91 -15.13 -13.23
CA PHE A 119 2.48 -15.32 -14.61
C PHE A 119 2.95 -16.67 -15.17
N PHE A 120 4.21 -17.04 -14.99
CA PHE A 120 4.71 -18.36 -15.41
C PHE A 120 4.02 -19.53 -14.70
N SER A 121 3.72 -19.37 -13.40
CA SER A 121 2.91 -20.37 -12.69
C SER A 121 1.48 -20.51 -13.24
N PHE A 122 0.92 -19.45 -13.77
CA PHE A 122 -0.37 -19.53 -14.50
C PHE A 122 -0.19 -20.25 -15.84
N LEU A 123 0.85 -19.97 -16.61
CA LEU A 123 1.11 -20.66 -17.89
C LEU A 123 1.31 -22.17 -17.68
N GLU A 124 2.07 -22.55 -16.65
CA GLU A 124 2.28 -23.96 -16.26
C GLU A 124 0.94 -24.70 -16.00
N MET A 125 -0.04 -24.00 -15.43
CA MET A 125 -1.36 -24.60 -15.13
C MET A 125 -2.36 -24.53 -16.29
N ALA A 126 -2.24 -23.52 -17.14
CA ALA A 126 -3.24 -23.20 -18.15
C ALA A 126 -2.91 -23.69 -19.55
N GLU A 127 -1.65 -24.04 -19.82
CA GLU A 127 -1.13 -24.40 -21.13
C GLU A 127 -0.21 -25.62 -21.03
N ASP A 128 -0.59 -26.73 -21.61
CA ASP A 128 0.18 -28.01 -21.55
C ASP A 128 1.58 -27.92 -22.14
N GLN A 129 1.84 -26.92 -23.00
CA GLN A 129 3.15 -26.72 -23.62
C GLN A 129 4.20 -26.08 -22.67
N PHE A 130 3.80 -25.54 -21.51
CA PHE A 130 4.71 -24.91 -20.56
C PHE A 130 4.89 -25.76 -19.31
N GLY A 131 6.12 -26.23 -19.09
CA GLY A 131 6.50 -26.90 -17.85
C GLY A 131 6.87 -25.91 -16.73
N PRO A 132 7.12 -26.44 -15.53
CA PRO A 132 7.56 -25.64 -14.39
C PRO A 132 8.94 -25.03 -14.62
N LEU A 133 9.13 -23.77 -14.19
CA LEU A 133 10.45 -23.16 -14.18
C LEU A 133 11.37 -23.91 -13.20
N GLN A 134 12.54 -24.36 -13.68
CA GLN A 134 13.51 -25.15 -12.91
C GLN A 134 14.14 -24.34 -11.78
N VAL A 135 14.27 -23.01 -11.95
CA VAL A 135 14.84 -22.10 -10.92
C VAL A 135 13.97 -21.92 -9.69
N LEU A 136 12.69 -22.33 -9.73
CA LEU A 136 11.77 -22.24 -8.60
C LEU A 136 11.86 -23.52 -7.76
N SER A 137 12.76 -23.52 -6.78
CA SER A 137 12.87 -24.62 -5.83
C SER A 137 11.72 -24.65 -4.84
N TYR A 138 11.35 -25.84 -4.38
CA TYR A 138 10.38 -25.99 -3.31
C TYR A 138 11.03 -25.76 -1.95
N GLY A 139 10.59 -24.71 -1.27
CA GLY A 139 10.90 -24.46 0.14
C GLY A 139 9.77 -24.93 1.06
N THR A 140 10.08 -25.09 2.33
CA THR A 140 9.10 -25.37 3.38
C THR A 140 9.26 -24.38 4.50
N ILE A 141 8.16 -23.71 4.89
CA ILE A 141 8.11 -22.87 6.07
C ILE A 141 7.12 -23.44 7.07
N HIS A 142 7.42 -23.24 8.34
CA HIS A 142 6.49 -23.52 9.42
C HIS A 142 5.83 -22.22 9.83
N VAL A 143 4.53 -22.08 9.59
CA VAL A 143 3.74 -20.91 9.98
C VAL A 143 2.93 -21.30 11.20
N ALA A 144 3.15 -20.60 12.31
CA ALA A 144 2.30 -20.72 13.49
C ALA A 144 1.06 -19.84 13.31
N ASN A 145 -0.12 -20.37 13.61
CA ASN A 145 -1.33 -19.56 13.74
C ASN A 145 -1.36 -18.85 15.11
N SER A 146 -2.35 -17.99 15.32
CA SER A 146 -2.55 -17.25 16.57
C SER A 146 -2.71 -18.14 17.82
N VAL A 147 -2.95 -19.43 17.63
CA VAL A 147 -3.11 -20.43 18.71
C VAL A 147 -1.85 -21.32 18.86
N GLY A 148 -0.76 -20.98 18.17
CA GLY A 148 0.52 -21.68 18.25
C GLY A 148 0.61 -22.98 17.43
N VAL A 149 -0.44 -23.36 16.68
CA VAL A 149 -0.40 -24.56 15.83
C VAL A 149 0.47 -24.29 14.62
N LYS A 150 1.58 -25.01 14.50
CA LYS A 150 2.51 -24.91 13.37
C LYS A 150 1.96 -25.66 12.16
N ARG A 151 1.76 -24.98 11.04
CA ARG A 151 1.45 -25.59 9.75
C ARG A 151 2.68 -25.56 8.85
N ARG A 152 2.95 -26.68 8.19
CA ARG A 152 3.99 -26.79 7.18
C ARG A 152 3.43 -26.32 5.84
N LEU A 153 3.93 -25.21 5.32
CA LEU A 153 3.57 -24.70 4.00
C LEU A 153 4.73 -24.93 3.04
N ARG A 154 4.45 -25.55 1.89
CA ARG A 154 5.37 -25.61 0.76
C ARG A 154 5.20 -24.35 -0.07
N PHE A 155 6.30 -23.76 -0.49
CA PHE A 155 6.31 -22.62 -1.39
C PHE A 155 7.44 -22.77 -2.37
N ARG A 156 7.28 -22.18 -3.55
CA ARG A 156 8.35 -22.07 -4.53
C ARG A 156 9.13 -20.80 -4.25
N SER A 157 10.46 -20.88 -4.23
CA SER A 157 11.33 -19.74 -4.00
C SER A 157 12.47 -19.71 -5.01
N PHE A 158 12.81 -18.49 -5.43
CA PHE A 158 13.97 -18.22 -6.27
C PHE A 158 15.15 -17.79 -5.39
N ALA A 159 16.31 -18.43 -5.56
CA ALA A 159 17.50 -18.13 -4.76
C ALA A 159 18.19 -16.81 -5.15
N GLY A 160 17.94 -16.30 -6.36
CA GLY A 160 18.61 -15.13 -6.94
C GLY A 160 17.94 -13.78 -6.61
N TYR A 161 16.99 -13.71 -5.66
CA TYR A 161 16.44 -12.42 -5.24
C TYR A 161 17.50 -11.47 -4.69
N LEU A 162 17.38 -10.20 -5.03
CA LEU A 162 18.24 -9.16 -4.47
C LEU A 162 17.99 -9.02 -2.96
N LYS A 163 19.07 -8.82 -2.18
CA LYS A 163 18.95 -8.54 -0.75
C LYS A 163 18.17 -7.25 -0.57
N GLU A 164 17.05 -7.33 0.14
CA GLU A 164 16.17 -6.17 0.39
C GLU A 164 16.84 -5.21 1.37
N GLU A 165 16.77 -3.92 1.06
CA GLU A 165 17.21 -2.86 1.95
C GLU A 165 16.21 -2.70 3.10
N GLU A 166 16.68 -2.59 4.31
CA GLU A 166 15.87 -2.18 5.45
C GLU A 166 15.40 -0.74 5.24
N ARG A 167 14.15 -0.51 5.52
CA ARG A 167 13.55 0.82 5.43
C ARG A 167 13.13 1.27 6.82
N GLU A 168 13.83 2.24 7.35
CA GLU A 168 13.27 3.05 8.40
C GLU A 168 12.11 3.88 7.86
N VAL A 169 10.92 3.60 8.36
CA VAL A 169 9.74 4.40 8.06
C VAL A 169 9.33 5.09 9.34
N ARG A 170 9.66 6.36 9.45
CA ARG A 170 9.29 7.17 10.60
C ARG A 170 7.82 7.55 10.62
N ALA A 171 7.27 7.86 11.76
CA ALA A 171 6.03 8.60 11.91
C ALA A 171 6.24 10.09 11.59
N ALA A 172 5.17 10.82 11.35
CA ALA A 172 5.21 12.28 11.40
C ALA A 172 5.29 12.73 12.87
N GLU A 173 5.94 13.86 13.11
CA GLU A 173 5.97 14.49 14.41
C GLU A 173 4.86 15.53 14.55
N LYS A 174 4.40 15.80 15.78
CA LYS A 174 3.32 16.76 16.01
C LYS A 174 3.63 18.15 15.43
N ASN A 175 4.85 18.64 15.65
CA ASN A 175 5.28 19.96 15.16
C ASN A 175 5.32 20.01 13.62
N GLU A 176 5.72 18.92 12.96
CA GLU A 176 5.71 18.82 11.51
C GLU A 176 4.26 18.89 10.96
N ILE A 177 3.32 18.22 11.63
CA ILE A 177 1.90 18.25 11.25
C ILE A 177 1.35 19.66 11.38
N VAL A 178 1.65 20.36 12.48
CA VAL A 178 1.22 21.76 12.69
C VAL A 178 1.79 22.66 11.59
N THR A 179 3.08 22.57 11.29
CA THR A 179 3.71 23.38 10.22
C THR A 179 3.07 23.13 8.85
N ILE A 180 2.74 21.87 8.55
CA ILE A 180 2.04 21.54 7.29
C ILE A 180 0.61 22.09 7.28
N LEU A 181 -0.13 22.03 8.39
CA LEU A 181 -1.47 22.62 8.53
C LEU A 181 -1.46 24.14 8.30
N GLU A 182 -0.49 24.84 8.86
CA GLU A 182 -0.30 26.29 8.67
C GLU A 182 0.09 26.64 7.23
N ALA A 183 0.79 25.75 6.55
CA ALA A 183 1.18 25.94 5.15
C ALA A 183 0.03 25.69 4.16
N CYS A 184 -1.08 25.06 4.57
CA CYS A 184 -2.25 24.82 3.74
C CYS A 184 -2.93 26.15 3.36
N THR A 185 -3.47 26.20 2.14
CA THR A 185 -4.13 27.39 1.60
C THR A 185 -5.67 27.28 1.58
N ASN A 186 -6.20 26.15 2.00
CA ASN A 186 -7.65 25.90 2.02
C ASN A 186 -8.01 24.90 3.13
N CYS A 187 -9.24 25.00 3.62
CA CYS A 187 -9.72 24.19 4.74
C CYS A 187 -9.94 22.70 4.37
N ARG A 188 -10.13 22.35 3.08
CA ARG A 188 -10.20 20.95 2.63
C ARG A 188 -8.91 20.20 2.94
N ASP A 189 -7.77 20.79 2.57
CA ASP A 189 -6.45 20.16 2.76
C ASP A 189 -6.11 20.07 4.25
N GLN A 190 -6.47 21.10 5.04
CA GLN A 190 -6.33 21.07 6.50
C GLN A 190 -7.18 19.96 7.12
N LEU A 191 -8.46 19.86 6.77
CA LEU A 191 -9.34 18.82 7.27
C LEU A 191 -8.84 17.41 6.94
N LEU A 192 -8.35 17.20 5.70
CA LEU A 192 -7.79 15.91 5.29
C LEU A 192 -6.61 15.49 6.18
N ILE A 193 -5.71 16.42 6.51
CA ILE A 193 -4.56 16.18 7.36
C ILE A 193 -5.00 15.91 8.80
N LEU A 194 -5.91 16.71 9.35
CA LEU A 194 -6.48 16.53 10.68
C LEU A 194 -7.12 15.14 10.82
N MET A 195 -8.05 14.80 9.91
CA MET A 195 -8.72 13.49 9.94
C MET A 195 -7.75 12.33 9.73
N ALA A 196 -6.73 12.48 8.87
CA ALA A 196 -5.72 11.44 8.66
C ALA A 196 -4.90 11.18 9.93
N SER A 197 -4.57 12.24 10.69
CA SER A 197 -3.78 12.16 11.92
C SER A 197 -4.59 11.71 13.14
N GLU A 198 -5.89 12.03 13.19
CA GLU A 198 -6.77 11.68 14.33
C GLU A 198 -7.45 10.31 14.20
N LEU A 199 -7.80 9.90 12.98
CA LEU A 199 -8.50 8.63 12.74
C LEU A 199 -7.56 7.49 12.36
N GLY A 200 -6.35 7.80 11.89
CA GLY A 200 -5.40 6.80 11.41
C GLY A 200 -5.90 5.99 10.20
N PHE A 201 -6.90 6.50 9.47
CA PHE A 201 -7.44 5.83 8.29
C PHE A 201 -6.44 5.85 7.12
N ARG A 202 -6.54 4.88 6.23
CA ARG A 202 -5.77 4.90 4.99
C ARG A 202 -6.33 6.00 4.08
N ILE A 203 -5.47 6.59 3.26
CA ILE A 203 -5.91 7.68 2.38
C ILE A 203 -7.09 7.28 1.48
N GLY A 204 -7.09 6.04 0.95
CA GLY A 204 -8.23 5.54 0.17
C GLY A 204 -9.50 5.35 0.99
N GLU A 205 -9.40 5.16 2.31
CA GLU A 205 -10.56 5.09 3.21
C GLU A 205 -11.13 6.48 3.46
N LEU A 206 -10.27 7.48 3.69
CA LEU A 206 -10.69 8.88 3.85
C LEU A 206 -11.36 9.44 2.59
N LEU A 207 -10.77 9.20 1.43
CA LEU A 207 -11.33 9.70 0.16
C LEU A 207 -12.60 8.96 -0.29
N GLY A 208 -12.90 7.82 0.30
CA GLY A 208 -14.14 7.07 0.07
C GLY A 208 -15.28 7.43 1.02
N ILE A 209 -15.10 8.37 1.95
CA ILE A 209 -16.14 8.77 2.92
C ILE A 209 -17.30 9.44 2.18
N ASP A 210 -18.48 8.88 2.35
CA ASP A 210 -19.77 9.49 2.01
C ASP A 210 -20.23 10.30 3.23
N TYR A 211 -20.19 11.65 3.14
CA TYR A 211 -20.48 12.50 4.27
C TYR A 211 -21.94 12.43 4.72
N THR A 212 -22.85 11.94 3.88
CA THR A 212 -24.27 11.80 4.20
C THR A 212 -24.60 10.51 4.95
N LYS A 213 -23.70 9.49 4.93
CA LYS A 213 -23.98 8.16 5.47
C LYS A 213 -22.92 7.66 6.44
N ASP A 214 -21.66 8.10 6.28
CA ASP A 214 -20.53 7.56 7.02
C ASP A 214 -20.14 8.40 8.22
N ILE A 215 -20.72 9.60 8.37
CA ILE A 215 -20.51 10.48 9.52
C ILE A 215 -21.71 10.36 10.46
N ASP A 216 -21.43 10.01 11.69
CA ASP A 216 -22.35 10.06 12.79
C ASP A 216 -22.19 11.43 13.48
N TYR A 217 -23.07 12.35 13.13
CA TYR A 217 -23.01 13.75 13.56
C TYR A 217 -23.33 13.91 15.05
N GLU A 218 -24.06 12.98 15.66
CA GLU A 218 -24.37 13.03 17.10
C GLU A 218 -23.18 12.57 17.95
N ASN A 219 -22.45 11.55 17.48
CA ASN A 219 -21.35 10.93 18.22
C ASN A 219 -19.97 11.38 17.74
N HIS A 220 -19.87 12.35 16.83
CA HIS A 220 -18.64 12.87 16.22
C HIS A 220 -17.75 11.72 15.69
N SER A 221 -18.36 10.71 15.07
CA SER A 221 -17.64 9.55 14.60
C SER A 221 -17.76 9.35 13.10
N VAL A 222 -16.73 8.78 12.52
CA VAL A 222 -16.62 8.49 11.09
C VAL A 222 -16.44 7.00 10.90
N ARG A 223 -17.24 6.41 10.02
CA ARG A 223 -17.19 4.99 9.68
C ARG A 223 -16.45 4.77 8.37
N VAL A 224 -15.57 3.79 8.36
CA VAL A 224 -14.98 3.25 7.12
C VAL A 224 -15.91 2.17 6.59
N CYS A 225 -16.43 2.37 5.39
CA CYS A 225 -17.21 1.37 4.67
C CYS A 225 -16.44 0.85 3.45
N PHE A 226 -16.55 -0.44 3.20
CA PHE A 226 -16.01 -1.01 1.97
C PHE A 226 -16.96 -0.67 0.81
N ARG A 227 -16.42 0.00 -0.20
CA ARG A 227 -17.06 0.26 -1.48
C ARG A 227 -16.06 -0.02 -2.59
N ASP A 228 -16.47 -0.76 -3.60
CA ASP A 228 -15.66 -1.13 -4.77
C ASP A 228 -15.99 -0.30 -6.01
N ASP A 229 -17.02 0.55 -5.90
CA ASP A 229 -17.58 1.36 -6.98
C ASP A 229 -17.34 2.87 -6.85
N ASN A 230 -16.44 3.28 -5.98
CA ASN A 230 -16.10 4.70 -5.83
C ASN A 230 -15.58 5.32 -7.13
N ALA A 231 -16.13 6.48 -7.50
CA ALA A 231 -15.77 7.19 -8.73
C ALA A 231 -14.29 7.63 -8.79
N ASN A 232 -13.64 7.77 -7.64
CA ASN A 232 -12.24 8.09 -7.50
C ASN A 232 -11.33 6.87 -7.28
N ASP A 233 -11.83 5.66 -7.52
CA ASP A 233 -11.13 4.39 -7.27
C ASP A 233 -10.61 4.21 -5.81
N ALA A 234 -11.10 5.04 -4.89
CA ALA A 234 -10.77 4.92 -3.47
C ALA A 234 -11.36 3.62 -2.90
N ARG A 235 -10.58 2.87 -2.13
CA ARG A 235 -10.98 1.57 -1.58
C ARG A 235 -10.50 1.39 -0.16
N ALA A 236 -11.36 0.83 0.67
CA ALA A 236 -10.95 0.23 1.93
C ALA A 236 -10.27 -1.12 1.62
N LYS A 237 -8.99 -1.25 1.97
CA LYS A 237 -8.12 -2.38 1.55
C LYS A 237 -8.55 -3.62 2.25
N ASN A 238 -9.32 -4.01 2.94
CA ASN A 238 -9.57 -5.32 3.55
C ASN A 238 -11.05 -5.61 3.81
N ALA A 239 -11.96 -4.81 3.26
CA ALA A 239 -13.40 -4.90 3.51
C ALA A 239 -13.78 -4.85 5.01
N GLU A 240 -12.92 -4.32 5.88
CA GLU A 240 -13.18 -4.22 7.31
C GLU A 240 -13.82 -2.87 7.62
N GLU A 241 -15.02 -2.95 8.18
CA GLU A 241 -15.71 -1.78 8.72
C GLU A 241 -15.15 -1.45 10.10
N ARG A 242 -14.91 -0.18 10.34
CA ARG A 242 -14.53 0.34 11.66
C ARG A 242 -14.96 1.79 11.81
N LYS A 243 -15.08 2.22 13.04
CA LYS A 243 -15.39 3.62 13.39
C LYS A 243 -14.17 4.26 14.03
N GLY A 244 -13.98 5.56 13.76
CA GLY A 244 -13.05 6.43 14.46
C GLY A 244 -13.79 7.65 14.98
N ARG A 245 -13.37 8.18 16.11
CA ARG A 245 -13.97 9.38 16.71
C ARG A 245 -13.06 10.58 16.50
N LEU A 246 -13.65 11.70 16.10
CA LEU A 246 -12.96 12.98 15.98
C LEU A 246 -12.93 13.71 17.34
N SER A 247 -11.93 14.55 17.55
CA SER A 247 -11.95 15.55 18.61
C SER A 247 -13.07 16.58 18.33
N ALA A 248 -13.49 17.29 19.36
CA ALA A 248 -14.50 18.35 19.20
C ALA A 248 -14.02 19.41 18.19
N ASP A 249 -12.76 19.84 18.31
CA ASP A 249 -12.18 20.86 17.42
C ASP A 249 -12.15 20.43 15.96
N THR A 250 -11.73 19.19 15.69
CA THR A 250 -11.70 18.66 14.31
C THR A 250 -13.11 18.43 13.77
N TYR A 251 -14.06 18.07 14.64
CA TYR A 251 -15.46 17.95 14.25
C TYR A 251 -16.07 19.31 13.89
N ASP A 252 -15.86 20.35 14.68
CA ASP A 252 -16.31 21.72 14.39
C ASP A 252 -15.68 22.23 13.08
N PHE A 253 -14.41 21.91 12.85
CA PHE A 253 -13.73 22.22 11.60
C PHE A 253 -14.29 21.43 10.39
N LEU A 254 -14.74 20.20 10.59
CA LEU A 254 -15.48 19.43 9.57
C LEU A 254 -16.79 20.12 9.19
N LEU A 255 -17.56 20.60 10.17
CA LEU A 255 -18.81 21.35 9.92
C LEU A 255 -18.53 22.66 9.20
N PHE A 256 -17.48 23.39 9.59
CA PHE A 256 -17.04 24.58 8.89
C PHE A 256 -16.70 24.28 7.41
N TYR A 257 -15.93 23.22 7.15
CA TYR A 257 -15.60 22.80 5.78
C TYR A 257 -16.85 22.48 4.96
N ILE A 258 -17.79 21.73 5.53
CA ILE A 258 -19.06 21.40 4.85
C ILE A 258 -19.85 22.67 4.54
N SER A 259 -19.90 23.61 5.46
CA SER A 259 -20.58 24.91 5.27
C SER A 259 -19.93 25.74 4.17
N GLU A 260 -18.59 25.84 4.19
CA GLU A 260 -17.80 26.63 3.23
C GLU A 260 -17.98 26.14 1.79
N TYR A 261 -18.04 24.81 1.59
CA TYR A 261 -18.17 24.23 0.25
C TYR A 261 -19.55 23.61 0.00
N TRP A 262 -20.59 24.03 0.73
CA TRP A 262 -21.93 23.46 0.64
C TRP A 262 -22.49 23.45 -0.78
N ASP A 263 -22.33 24.51 -1.55
CA ASP A 263 -22.85 24.63 -2.91
C ASP A 263 -22.27 23.60 -3.89
N ILE A 264 -21.05 23.12 -3.60
CA ILE A 264 -20.41 22.08 -4.38
C ILE A 264 -20.73 20.70 -3.78
N LEU A 265 -20.61 20.56 -2.46
CA LEU A 265 -20.82 19.29 -1.76
C LEU A 265 -22.24 18.75 -1.93
N ARG A 266 -23.27 19.56 -1.87
CA ARG A 266 -24.67 19.15 -2.02
C ARG A 266 -25.01 18.45 -3.36
N ARG A 267 -24.12 18.55 -4.36
CA ARG A 267 -24.30 17.94 -5.68
C ARG A 267 -23.78 16.50 -5.77
N GLN A 268 -23.11 16.02 -4.75
CA GLN A 268 -22.52 14.70 -4.68
C GLN A 268 -22.33 14.29 -3.20
N ASN A 269 -21.85 13.04 -2.92
CA ASN A 269 -21.81 12.50 -1.55
C ASN A 269 -20.41 12.37 -0.96
N TYR A 270 -19.35 12.56 -1.74
CA TYR A 270 -17.98 12.42 -1.24
C TYR A 270 -17.59 13.60 -0.34
N LEU A 271 -16.98 13.30 0.81
CA LEU A 271 -16.49 14.34 1.70
C LEU A 271 -15.37 15.16 1.06
N PHE A 272 -14.39 14.49 0.45
CA PHE A 272 -13.23 15.18 -0.14
C PHE A 272 -13.36 15.31 -1.66
N ILE A 273 -13.47 16.54 -2.11
CA ILE A 273 -13.68 16.92 -3.52
C ILE A 273 -12.59 17.86 -4.02
N ASN A 274 -12.46 17.96 -5.33
CA ASN A 274 -11.70 19.03 -5.95
C ASN A 274 -12.49 20.34 -5.83
N ILE A 275 -11.87 21.38 -5.29
CA ILE A 275 -12.52 22.65 -4.95
C ILE A 275 -12.29 23.74 -6.00
N THR A 276 -11.50 23.46 -7.04
CA THR A 276 -11.16 24.41 -8.12
C THR A 276 -10.84 23.67 -9.42
N GLY A 277 -10.92 24.40 -10.53
CA GLY A 277 -10.51 23.96 -11.86
C GLY A 277 -11.54 23.10 -12.59
N GLU A 278 -11.16 22.51 -13.73
CA GLU A 278 -12.04 21.71 -14.60
C GLU A 278 -12.65 20.46 -13.92
N THR A 279 -12.09 20.06 -12.80
CA THR A 279 -12.54 18.90 -12.03
C THR A 279 -13.24 19.30 -10.73
N GLU A 280 -13.62 20.56 -10.58
CA GLU A 280 -14.36 21.04 -9.41
C GLU A 280 -15.61 20.19 -9.14
N GLY A 281 -15.84 19.86 -7.87
CA GLY A 281 -16.94 19.01 -7.43
C GLY A 281 -16.73 17.50 -7.67
N LYS A 282 -15.74 17.09 -8.46
CA LYS A 282 -15.41 15.66 -8.60
C LYS A 282 -14.68 15.14 -7.36
N PRO A 283 -14.88 13.87 -6.98
CA PRO A 283 -14.17 13.25 -5.88
C PRO A 283 -12.66 13.33 -6.03
N MET A 284 -11.96 13.68 -4.95
CA MET A 284 -10.52 13.83 -4.94
C MET A 284 -9.84 12.47 -5.17
N GLN A 285 -8.82 12.45 -6.03
CA GLN A 285 -8.03 11.25 -6.35
C GLN A 285 -6.88 11.06 -5.34
N VAL A 286 -6.47 9.80 -5.11
CA VAL A 286 -5.31 9.49 -4.26
C VAL A 286 -4.04 10.18 -4.77
N ALA A 287 -3.84 10.25 -6.08
CA ALA A 287 -2.68 10.94 -6.67
C ALA A 287 -2.65 12.42 -6.28
N SER A 288 -3.80 13.11 -6.33
CA SER A 288 -3.92 14.53 -5.97
C SER A 288 -3.50 14.82 -4.53
N VAL A 289 -3.73 13.87 -3.61
CA VAL A 289 -3.27 13.99 -2.22
C VAL A 289 -1.74 13.92 -2.15
N TYR A 290 -1.11 13.01 -2.87
CA TYR A 290 0.36 12.95 -2.90
C TYR A 290 0.97 14.20 -3.55
N ASP A 291 0.34 14.75 -4.58
CA ASP A 291 0.75 16.01 -5.20
C ASP A 291 0.59 17.19 -4.22
N MET A 292 -0.48 17.20 -3.42
CA MET A 292 -0.67 18.15 -2.33
C MET A 292 0.50 18.08 -1.33
N PHE A 293 0.80 16.90 -0.79
CA PHE A 293 1.93 16.73 0.14
C PHE A 293 3.27 17.12 -0.49
N HIS A 294 3.47 16.85 -1.78
CA HIS A 294 4.69 17.27 -2.47
C HIS A 294 4.80 18.80 -2.62
N ARG A 295 3.67 19.48 -2.86
CA ARG A 295 3.64 20.96 -2.84
C ARG A 295 3.98 21.52 -1.45
N MET A 296 3.44 20.90 -0.38
CA MET A 296 3.76 21.27 1.01
C MET A 296 5.24 21.03 1.33
N GLU A 297 5.81 19.89 0.91
CA GLU A 297 7.24 19.59 1.07
C GLU A 297 8.10 20.67 0.41
N LYS A 298 7.76 21.11 -0.81
CA LYS A 298 8.46 22.20 -1.48
C LYS A 298 8.37 23.54 -0.75
N LYS A 299 7.23 23.82 -0.11
CA LYS A 299 6.98 25.09 0.59
C LYS A 299 7.63 25.12 1.97
N THR A 300 7.63 24.01 2.71
CA THR A 300 8.06 23.95 4.12
C THR A 300 9.40 23.25 4.31
N GLY A 301 9.91 22.52 3.32
CA GLY A 301 11.06 21.62 3.46
C GLY A 301 10.75 20.33 4.23
N ILE A 302 9.51 20.18 4.74
CA ILE A 302 9.11 19.03 5.58
C ILE A 302 8.43 17.97 4.71
N LYS A 303 8.97 16.77 4.72
CA LYS A 303 8.41 15.63 4.01
C LYS A 303 7.46 14.84 4.90
N ILE A 304 6.17 14.94 4.63
CA ILE A 304 5.12 14.12 5.23
C ILE A 304 4.37 13.34 4.14
N THR A 305 3.84 12.19 4.51
CA THR A 305 2.98 11.37 3.66
C THR A 305 1.77 10.88 4.45
N PRO A 306 0.64 10.52 3.81
CA PRO A 306 -0.52 9.98 4.51
C PRO A 306 -0.18 8.80 5.42
N HIS A 307 0.79 7.97 5.02
CA HIS A 307 1.22 6.83 5.81
C HIS A 307 1.98 7.23 7.08
N MET A 308 2.72 8.35 7.06
CA MET A 308 3.40 8.90 8.23
C MET A 308 2.40 9.48 9.23
N LEU A 309 1.30 10.11 8.78
CA LEU A 309 0.20 10.56 9.63
C LEU A 309 -0.50 9.38 10.32
N ARG A 310 -0.76 8.30 9.59
CA ARG A 310 -1.32 7.08 10.15
C ARG A 310 -0.39 6.43 11.19
N ARG A 311 0.94 6.49 11.00
CA ARG A 311 1.92 6.06 12.01
C ARG A 311 1.93 6.99 13.22
N TYR A 312 1.80 8.30 13.01
CA TYR A 312 1.63 9.25 14.10
C TYR A 312 0.42 8.88 14.98
N PHE A 313 -0.73 8.61 14.37
CA PHE A 313 -1.90 8.12 15.10
C PHE A 313 -1.59 6.90 15.95
N ALA A 314 -0.94 5.89 15.36
CA ALA A 314 -0.62 4.65 16.06
C ALA A 314 0.30 4.89 17.27
N ASN A 315 1.38 5.67 17.08
CA ASN A 315 2.32 5.99 18.14
C ASN A 315 1.67 6.84 19.24
N ALA A 316 0.92 7.89 18.88
CA ALA A 316 0.25 8.76 19.85
C ALA A 316 -0.76 7.98 20.72
N ARG A 317 -1.49 7.02 20.16
CA ARG A 317 -2.42 6.16 20.93
C ARG A 317 -1.67 5.17 21.82
N TRP A 318 -0.63 4.53 21.29
CA TRP A 318 0.24 3.66 22.05
C TRP A 318 0.91 4.39 23.21
N ASP A 319 1.42 5.61 22.98
CA ASP A 319 2.06 6.46 23.99
C ASP A 319 1.07 6.94 25.05
N SER A 320 -0.21 7.04 24.69
CA SER A 320 -1.30 7.34 25.64
C SER A 320 -1.78 6.11 26.42
N GLY A 321 -1.11 4.95 26.30
CA GLY A 321 -1.42 3.74 27.06
C GLY A 321 -2.49 2.84 26.45
N TRP A 322 -2.88 3.04 25.18
CA TRP A 322 -3.82 2.12 24.53
C TRP A 322 -3.21 0.73 24.37
N PRO A 323 -3.95 -0.36 24.65
CA PRO A 323 -3.51 -1.71 24.35
C PRO A 323 -3.21 -1.88 22.85
N LEU A 324 -2.22 -2.73 22.54
CA LEU A 324 -1.79 -2.98 21.15
C LEU A 324 -2.94 -3.48 20.27
N GLU A 325 -3.82 -4.30 20.83
CA GLU A 325 -5.00 -4.85 20.18
C GLU A 325 -5.96 -3.74 19.76
N LEU A 326 -6.18 -2.76 20.66
CA LEU A 326 -7.06 -1.63 20.38
C LEU A 326 -6.48 -0.71 19.29
N VAL A 327 -5.17 -0.45 19.32
CA VAL A 327 -4.46 0.28 18.25
C VAL A 327 -4.57 -0.47 16.93
N SER A 328 -4.35 -1.78 16.95
CA SER A 328 -4.43 -2.66 15.77
C SER A 328 -5.84 -2.66 15.16
N GLN A 329 -6.86 -2.77 16.01
CA GLN A 329 -8.27 -2.73 15.60
C GLN A 329 -8.63 -1.36 14.98
N SER A 330 -8.22 -0.26 15.62
CA SER A 330 -8.48 1.11 15.13
C SER A 330 -7.82 1.35 13.76
N LEU A 331 -6.67 0.73 13.52
CA LEU A 331 -5.98 0.76 12.23
C LEU A 331 -6.60 -0.20 11.19
N GLY A 332 -7.39 -1.18 11.58
CA GLY A 332 -7.86 -2.26 10.70
C GLY A 332 -6.69 -3.10 10.19
N HIS A 333 -5.88 -3.62 11.12
CA HIS A 333 -4.82 -4.57 10.80
C HIS A 333 -5.32 -5.98 11.16
N ARG A 334 -5.31 -6.91 10.18
CA ARG A 334 -5.68 -8.32 10.40
C ARG A 334 -4.71 -9.09 11.28
N HIS A 335 -3.45 -8.61 11.36
CA HIS A 335 -2.39 -9.26 12.12
C HIS A 335 -1.70 -8.23 13.02
N LEU A 336 -1.52 -8.56 14.28
CA LEU A 336 -0.83 -7.73 15.27
C LEU A 336 0.60 -7.38 14.84
N ASP A 337 1.32 -8.33 14.21
CA ASP A 337 2.67 -8.11 13.65
C ASP A 337 2.75 -6.91 12.70
N THR A 338 1.64 -6.56 12.05
CA THR A 338 1.59 -5.36 11.21
C THR A 338 1.64 -4.11 12.07
N THR A 339 1.02 -4.12 13.24
CA THR A 339 0.99 -2.99 14.17
C THR A 339 2.32 -2.83 14.87
N THR A 340 2.97 -3.91 15.30
CA THR A 340 4.29 -3.86 15.95
C THR A 340 5.35 -3.22 15.07
N ARG A 341 5.31 -3.41 13.75
CA ARG A 341 6.20 -2.74 12.80
C ARG A 341 5.95 -1.22 12.68
N TYR A 342 4.81 -0.73 13.14
CA TYR A 342 4.51 0.71 13.21
C TYR A 342 5.10 1.36 14.46
N LEU A 343 5.27 0.57 15.51
CA LEU A 343 5.71 1.03 16.83
C LEU A 343 7.21 0.75 16.94
N ASN A 344 8.04 1.73 16.70
CA ASN A 344 9.51 1.64 16.77
C ASN A 344 10.07 1.53 18.20
N LEU A 345 9.27 1.08 19.20
CA LEU A 345 9.49 1.48 20.58
C LEU A 345 9.50 0.33 21.60
N MET A 346 9.91 -0.87 21.20
CA MET A 346 9.90 -1.96 22.18
C MET A 346 10.92 -1.77 23.32
N ASP A 347 12.14 -1.28 23.07
CA ASP A 347 13.18 -1.28 24.07
C ASP A 347 12.99 -0.21 25.16
N ASP A 348 12.63 1.01 24.83
CA ASP A 348 12.47 2.08 25.84
C ASP A 348 11.23 1.86 26.73
N LYS A 349 10.10 1.41 26.14
CA LYS A 349 8.91 1.09 26.94
C LYS A 349 9.06 -0.18 27.76
N LEU A 350 9.77 -1.18 27.25
CA LEU A 350 10.09 -2.37 28.03
C LEU A 350 10.96 -1.98 29.24
N LYS A 351 11.95 -1.13 29.05
CA LYS A 351 12.80 -0.61 30.11
C LYS A 351 12.00 0.22 31.14
N GLN A 352 11.10 1.10 30.66
CA GLN A 352 10.24 1.89 31.53
C GLN A 352 9.27 1.00 32.32
N ALA A 353 8.57 0.10 31.65
CA ALA A 353 7.65 -0.84 32.29
C ALA A 353 8.36 -1.75 33.29
N SER A 354 9.58 -2.21 32.99
CA SER A 354 10.40 -2.98 33.92
C SER A 354 10.78 -2.15 35.15
N THR A 355 11.17 -0.90 34.95
CA THR A 355 11.50 0.01 36.05
C THR A 355 10.29 0.28 36.95
N GLU A 356 9.11 0.54 36.35
CA GLU A 356 7.87 0.75 37.10
C GLU A 356 7.45 -0.51 37.87
N PHE A 357 7.60 -1.70 37.25
CA PHE A 357 7.32 -2.98 37.89
C PHE A 357 8.22 -3.19 39.11
N TYR A 358 9.53 -3.02 38.97
CA TYR A 358 10.47 -3.20 40.05
C TYR A 358 10.31 -2.15 41.14
N ASN A 359 9.93 -0.92 40.82
CA ASN A 359 9.60 0.10 41.83
C ASN A 359 8.36 -0.25 42.65
N LYS A 360 7.36 -0.91 42.03
CA LYS A 360 6.12 -1.34 42.72
C LYS A 360 6.30 -2.65 43.51
N HIS A 361 7.21 -3.51 43.09
CA HIS A 361 7.37 -4.87 43.61
C HIS A 361 8.76 -5.14 44.20
N SER A 362 9.56 -4.09 44.44
CA SER A 362 10.91 -4.23 45.00
C SER A 362 10.94 -5.02 46.30
N ALA A 363 9.89 -4.94 47.12
CA ALA A 363 9.77 -5.68 48.36
C ALA A 363 9.47 -7.19 48.21
N LEU A 364 9.02 -7.64 47.03
CA LEU A 364 8.72 -9.06 46.78
C LEU A 364 9.96 -9.91 46.51
N TYR A 365 11.06 -9.31 46.13
CA TYR A 365 12.25 -10.05 45.71
C TYR A 365 13.35 -10.13 46.74
N GLY A 366 13.19 -9.48 47.96
CA GLY A 366 13.94 -9.70 49.19
C GLY A 366 15.46 -9.92 49.07
N VAL A 367 16.09 -9.52 47.93
CA VAL A 367 17.51 -9.84 47.69
C VAL A 367 18.44 -9.19 48.72
N GLN A 368 18.01 -8.09 49.33
CA GLN A 368 18.77 -7.45 50.43
C GLN A 368 18.86 -8.29 51.67
N GLU A 369 17.93 -9.23 51.87
CA GLU A 369 17.96 -10.19 53.00
C GLU A 369 18.85 -11.40 52.69
N LEU A 370 19.28 -11.57 51.43
CA LEU A 370 20.18 -12.66 51.01
C LEU A 370 21.65 -12.22 50.96
N LEU A 371 21.95 -10.91 51.09
CA LEU A 371 23.28 -10.32 51.15
C LEU A 371 23.69 -10.02 52.58
#